data_600e0fd196aa9ab9b69d2f24d0e470aa
#
_entry.id   600e0fd196aa9ab9b69d2f24d0e470aa
#
_cell.length_a   1.000
_cell.length_b   1.000
_cell.length_c   1.000
_cell.angle_alpha   90.00
_cell.angle_beta   90.00
_cell.angle_gamma   90.00
#
_symmetry.space_group_name_H-M   'P 1'
#
loop_
_entity.id
_entity.type
_entity.pdbx_description
1 polymer ?
#
loop_
_entity_poly.entity_id
_entity_poly.type
_entity_poly.pdbx_seq_one_letter_code
_entity_poly.pdbx_strand_id
1 'polypeptide(L)'
;HYSCLGYITLAKIVETVSAKGIDDFSRQNIFAPLGMKHTTYNPPESWRKDIAGSEIADGPLFRGTVHDPLARLMAGVSGNAGLFSNAYDLSIYCRMLLNGGIYKGKRILSPEAINLLTTEQALGRAYGFDVKSSYSSVKGSNAPQEAFCHTGYTGTSIVCDPASKTFVIILANRVHPKDDGSAKPVRIKVADVVFSSLQMSPNQNGGEP
;
A
#
# COMPACT_ATOMS: atom_id res chain seq x y z
N HIS A 1 -14.01 -2.68 12.63
CA HIS A 1 -13.30 -1.43 12.92
C HIS A 1 -11.81 -1.62 12.69
N TYR A 2 -11.14 -0.68 11.99
CA TYR A 2 -9.69 -0.73 11.78
C TYR A 2 -8.94 -0.67 13.12
N SER A 3 -7.92 -1.51 13.28
CA SER A 3 -7.08 -1.49 14.48
C SER A 3 -5.66 -1.94 14.15
N CYS A 4 -4.66 -1.17 14.58
CA CYS A 4 -3.25 -1.56 14.51
C CYS A 4 -3.00 -2.90 15.22
N LEU A 5 -3.66 -3.12 16.38
CA LEU A 5 -3.53 -4.38 17.13
C LEU A 5 -3.99 -5.59 16.31
N GLY A 6 -5.03 -5.45 15.48
CA GLY A 6 -5.45 -6.51 14.57
C GLY A 6 -4.34 -6.94 13.61
N TYR A 7 -3.66 -5.99 12.98
CA TYR A 7 -2.55 -6.29 12.07
C TYR A 7 -1.30 -6.82 12.79
N ILE A 8 -1.02 -6.33 14.00
CA ILE A 8 0.04 -6.88 14.85
C ILE A 8 -0.25 -8.35 15.18
N THR A 9 -1.50 -8.66 15.54
CA THR A 9 -1.94 -10.04 15.83
C THR A 9 -1.84 -10.93 14.59
N LEU A 10 -2.26 -10.44 13.41
CA LEU A 10 -2.13 -11.19 12.16
C LEU A 10 -0.67 -11.49 11.81
N ALA A 11 0.23 -10.51 11.98
CA ALA A 11 1.66 -10.76 11.81
C ALA A 11 2.15 -11.86 12.75
N LYS A 12 1.73 -11.82 14.02
CA LYS A 12 2.11 -12.85 15.01
C LYS A 12 1.57 -14.24 14.64
N ILE A 13 0.37 -14.32 14.07
CA ILE A 13 -0.17 -15.59 13.53
C ILE A 13 0.72 -16.11 12.40
N VAL A 14 1.09 -15.23 11.44
CA VAL A 14 1.98 -15.61 10.32
C VAL A 14 3.33 -16.10 10.87
N GLU A 15 3.92 -15.40 11.83
CA GLU A 15 5.19 -15.80 12.46
C GLU A 15 5.09 -17.17 13.14
N THR A 16 3.99 -17.40 13.88
CA THR A 16 3.78 -18.67 14.60
C THR A 16 3.61 -19.84 13.64
N VAL A 17 2.82 -19.66 12.55
CA VAL A 17 2.54 -20.71 11.58
C VAL A 17 3.74 -20.98 10.67
N SER A 18 4.49 -19.93 10.29
CA SER A 18 5.62 -20.07 9.38
C SER A 18 6.95 -20.35 10.06
N ALA A 19 7.03 -20.18 11.38
CA ALA A 19 8.26 -20.18 12.17
C ALA A 19 9.32 -19.17 11.66
N LYS A 20 8.87 -18.03 11.08
CA LYS A 20 9.72 -16.96 10.53
C LYS A 20 9.20 -15.61 10.98
N GLY A 21 10.10 -14.64 11.20
CA GLY A 21 9.71 -13.24 11.36
C GLY A 21 8.92 -12.73 10.15
N ILE A 22 7.99 -11.79 10.37
CA ILE A 22 7.16 -11.24 9.28
C ILE A 22 7.99 -10.55 8.20
N ASP A 23 9.13 -9.98 8.54
CA ASP A 23 10.10 -9.39 7.62
C ASP A 23 10.72 -10.46 6.70
N ASP A 24 11.24 -11.54 7.27
CA ASP A 24 11.80 -12.67 6.51
C ASP A 24 10.72 -13.40 5.69
N PHE A 25 9.54 -13.60 6.27
CA PHE A 25 8.43 -14.24 5.56
C PHE A 25 8.02 -13.41 4.34
N SER A 26 7.80 -12.13 4.49
CA SER A 26 7.38 -11.25 3.38
C SER A 26 8.48 -11.08 2.34
N ARG A 27 9.74 -10.98 2.77
CA ARG A 27 10.89 -10.92 1.86
C ARG A 27 10.98 -12.17 1.00
N GLN A 28 10.88 -13.37 1.60
CA GLN A 28 11.05 -14.64 0.89
C GLN A 28 9.87 -14.98 -0.02
N ASN A 29 8.64 -14.67 0.41
CA ASN A 29 7.44 -15.12 -0.28
C ASN A 29 6.80 -14.05 -1.19
N ILE A 30 7.14 -12.75 -1.00
CA ILE A 30 6.55 -11.65 -1.76
C ILE A 30 7.63 -10.81 -2.44
N PHE A 31 8.52 -10.16 -1.68
CA PHE A 31 9.37 -9.11 -2.23
C PHE A 31 10.45 -9.67 -3.16
N ALA A 32 11.18 -10.70 -2.75
CA ALA A 32 12.21 -11.31 -3.57
C ALA A 32 11.65 -12.00 -4.84
N PRO A 33 10.57 -12.81 -4.76
CA PRO A 33 9.95 -13.38 -5.96
C PRO A 33 9.45 -12.33 -6.96
N LEU A 34 8.95 -11.19 -6.47
CA LEU A 34 8.50 -10.07 -7.30
C LEU A 34 9.65 -9.20 -7.83
N GLY A 35 10.85 -9.32 -7.26
CA GLY A 35 11.98 -8.46 -7.59
C GLY A 35 11.88 -7.04 -7.02
N MET A 36 11.16 -6.87 -5.90
CA MET A 36 11.02 -5.61 -5.17
C MET A 36 12.27 -5.36 -4.33
N LYS A 37 13.30 -4.80 -4.95
CA LYS A 37 14.65 -4.70 -4.37
C LYS A 37 14.81 -3.62 -3.30
N HIS A 38 13.89 -2.65 -3.26
CA HIS A 38 13.90 -1.52 -2.33
C HIS A 38 12.70 -1.56 -1.38
N THR A 39 12.18 -2.77 -1.11
CA THR A 39 11.08 -2.99 -0.16
C THR A 39 11.57 -3.87 0.98
N THR A 40 11.60 -3.30 2.19
CA THR A 40 12.14 -3.98 3.38
C THR A 40 11.66 -3.33 4.67
N TYR A 41 11.68 -4.10 5.74
CA TYR A 41 11.75 -3.55 7.10
C TYR A 41 13.19 -3.15 7.41
N ASN A 42 13.39 -2.18 8.31
CA ASN A 42 14.70 -1.74 8.77
C ASN A 42 15.71 -1.58 7.61
N PRO A 43 15.54 -0.58 6.73
CA PRO A 43 16.39 -0.40 5.58
C PRO A 43 17.87 -0.24 6.00
N PRO A 44 18.83 -0.74 5.21
CA PRO A 44 20.25 -0.63 5.55
C PRO A 44 20.70 0.83 5.59
N GLU A 45 21.67 1.14 6.44
CA GLU A 45 22.19 2.50 6.65
C GLU A 45 22.67 3.14 5.32
N SER A 46 23.16 2.33 4.38
CA SER A 46 23.60 2.80 3.06
C SER A 46 22.47 3.45 2.23
N TRP A 47 21.20 3.15 2.54
CA TRP A 47 20.05 3.75 1.86
C TRP A 47 19.56 5.03 2.54
N ARG A 48 20.06 5.34 3.73
CA ARG A 48 19.55 6.43 4.57
C ARG A 48 19.43 7.76 3.84
N LYS A 49 20.41 8.11 3.00
CA LYS A 49 20.41 9.35 2.23
C LYS A 49 19.24 9.46 1.24
N ASP A 50 18.75 8.33 0.74
CA ASP A 50 17.70 8.25 -0.27
C ASP A 50 16.30 8.06 0.36
N ILE A 51 16.22 7.90 1.69
CA ILE A 51 14.96 7.74 2.41
C ILE A 51 14.41 9.11 2.80
N ALA A 52 13.13 9.34 2.52
CA ALA A 52 12.42 10.54 3.00
C ALA A 52 12.42 10.58 4.54
N GLY A 53 12.78 11.73 5.10
CA GLY A 53 12.64 11.95 6.54
C GLY A 53 11.18 12.08 6.91
N SER A 54 10.75 11.48 8.03
CA SER A 54 9.36 11.60 8.47
C SER A 54 9.18 12.78 9.44
N GLU A 55 9.31 12.61 10.70
CA GLU A 55 9.03 13.63 11.72
C GLU A 55 10.30 14.05 12.46
N ILE A 56 10.31 15.28 12.97
CA ILE A 56 11.26 15.76 13.99
C ILE A 56 10.51 15.80 15.32
N ALA A 57 10.50 14.67 16.04
CA ALA A 57 9.86 14.58 17.35
C ALA A 57 10.96 14.58 18.43
N ASP A 58 11.01 15.63 19.24
CA ASP A 58 11.86 15.79 20.44
C ASP A 58 13.32 15.33 20.26
N GLY A 59 13.89 15.49 19.06
CA GLY A 59 15.24 15.01 18.75
C GLY A 59 15.56 15.01 17.26
N PRO A 60 16.38 14.07 16.78
CA PRO A 60 16.77 14.01 15.39
C PRO A 60 15.61 13.59 14.47
N LEU A 61 15.69 14.01 13.22
CA LEU A 61 14.78 13.59 12.15
C LEU A 61 14.72 12.07 12.04
N PHE A 62 13.52 11.48 12.10
CA PHE A 62 13.31 10.07 11.79
C PHE A 62 13.54 9.83 10.30
N ARG A 63 14.65 9.19 9.97
CA ARG A 63 15.03 8.82 8.61
C ARG A 63 15.57 7.38 8.60
N GLY A 64 14.90 6.48 7.90
CA GLY A 64 15.19 5.04 7.95
C GLY A 64 14.70 4.36 9.23
N THR A 65 14.03 5.09 10.11
CA THR A 65 13.37 4.59 11.31
C THR A 65 11.87 4.70 11.11
N VAL A 66 11.10 3.67 11.47
CA VAL A 66 9.64 3.67 11.35
C VAL A 66 9.02 4.78 12.22
N HIS A 67 8.04 5.50 11.64
CA HIS A 67 7.36 6.59 12.34
C HIS A 67 6.44 6.08 13.46
N ASP A 68 5.74 4.97 13.25
CA ASP A 68 4.78 4.40 14.21
C ASP A 68 5.46 3.99 15.53
N PRO A 69 4.99 4.49 16.71
CA PRO A 69 5.63 4.21 17.99
C PRO A 69 5.52 2.74 18.41
N LEU A 70 4.41 2.05 18.11
CA LEU A 70 4.27 0.63 18.44
C LEU A 70 5.25 -0.21 17.61
N ALA A 71 5.37 0.09 16.32
CA ALA A 71 6.34 -0.60 15.47
C ALA A 71 7.79 -0.33 15.92
N ARG A 72 8.10 0.89 16.43
CA ARG A 72 9.43 1.16 17.01
C ARG A 72 9.69 0.30 18.26
N LEU A 73 8.71 0.13 19.15
CA LEU A 73 8.82 -0.78 20.31
C LEU A 73 9.02 -2.24 19.89
N MET A 74 8.58 -2.61 18.69
CA MET A 74 8.78 -3.93 18.09
C MET A 74 10.03 -3.97 17.18
N ALA A 75 11.04 -3.16 17.48
CA ALA A 75 12.31 -3.08 16.74
C ALA A 75 12.13 -2.78 15.24
N GLY A 76 11.10 -2.05 14.85
CA GLY A 76 10.85 -1.64 13.47
C GLY A 76 10.15 -2.68 12.59
N VAL A 77 9.85 -3.87 13.10
CA VAL A 77 9.20 -4.96 12.36
C VAL A 77 7.83 -5.24 12.96
N SER A 78 6.76 -4.88 12.24
CA SER A 78 5.40 -5.05 12.75
C SER A 78 4.38 -5.20 11.63
N GLY A 79 3.24 -5.84 11.92
CA GLY A 79 2.17 -6.01 10.94
C GLY A 79 1.41 -4.73 10.60
N ASN A 80 1.44 -3.72 11.46
CA ASN A 80 0.72 -2.46 11.25
C ASN A 80 1.56 -1.38 10.58
N ALA A 81 2.89 -1.43 10.67
CA ALA A 81 3.80 -0.43 10.13
C ALA A 81 5.24 -0.96 10.06
N GLY A 82 6.17 -0.16 9.52
CA GLY A 82 7.60 -0.48 9.49
C GLY A 82 8.14 -0.84 8.10
N LEU A 83 7.28 -1.05 7.12
CA LEU A 83 7.72 -1.36 5.77
C LEU A 83 8.12 -0.08 5.02
N PHE A 84 9.33 -0.09 4.46
CA PHE A 84 9.85 0.92 3.55
C PHE A 84 9.78 0.41 2.11
N SER A 85 9.46 1.29 1.18
CA SER A 85 9.37 0.96 -0.24
C SER A 85 9.54 2.22 -1.10
N ASN A 86 9.50 2.06 -2.42
CA ASN A 86 9.45 3.13 -3.40
C ASN A 86 8.31 2.92 -4.42
N ALA A 87 8.04 3.92 -5.26
CA ALA A 87 6.95 3.87 -6.22
C ALA A 87 7.12 2.76 -7.27
N TYR A 88 8.37 2.45 -7.66
CA TYR A 88 8.65 1.39 -8.62
C TYR A 88 8.28 0.01 -8.06
N ASP A 89 8.76 -0.34 -6.86
CA ASP A 89 8.46 -1.61 -6.22
C ASP A 89 6.95 -1.75 -5.93
N LEU A 90 6.32 -0.67 -5.45
CA LEU A 90 4.87 -0.66 -5.25
C LEU A 90 4.10 -0.83 -6.56
N SER A 91 4.61 -0.32 -7.69
CA SER A 91 4.00 -0.55 -9.02
C SER A 91 4.03 -2.02 -9.41
N ILE A 92 5.08 -2.75 -9.05
CA ILE A 92 5.18 -4.19 -9.25
C ILE A 92 4.12 -4.92 -8.43
N TYR A 93 3.96 -4.53 -7.17
CA TYR A 93 2.95 -5.08 -6.27
C TYR A 93 1.53 -4.83 -6.78
N CYS A 94 1.21 -3.58 -7.18
CA CYS A 94 -0.09 -3.24 -7.76
C CYS A 94 -0.38 -4.05 -9.05
N ARG A 95 0.60 -4.21 -9.93
CA ARG A 95 0.46 -5.04 -11.14
C ARG A 95 0.21 -6.50 -10.81
N MET A 96 0.89 -7.04 -9.81
CA MET A 96 0.65 -8.41 -9.34
C MET A 96 -0.80 -8.57 -8.85
N LEU A 97 -1.31 -7.65 -8.04
CA LEU A 97 -2.70 -7.66 -7.57
C LEU A 97 -3.69 -7.59 -8.75
N LEU A 98 -3.51 -6.62 -9.65
CA LEU A 98 -4.40 -6.39 -10.79
C LEU A 98 -4.35 -7.51 -11.84
N ASN A 99 -3.29 -8.33 -11.84
CA ASN A 99 -3.13 -9.50 -12.72
C ASN A 99 -3.47 -10.82 -12.03
N GLY A 100 -4.38 -10.79 -11.03
CA GLY A 100 -4.88 -12.01 -10.38
C GLY A 100 -3.79 -12.80 -9.64
N GLY A 101 -2.84 -12.08 -9.01
CA GLY A 101 -1.79 -12.67 -8.19
C GLY A 101 -0.54 -13.12 -8.95
N ILE A 102 -0.38 -12.69 -10.22
CA ILE A 102 0.77 -13.06 -11.06
C ILE A 102 1.54 -11.82 -11.50
N TYR A 103 2.87 -11.89 -11.47
CA TYR A 103 3.76 -10.91 -12.08
C TYR A 103 4.92 -11.59 -12.81
N LYS A 104 5.13 -11.25 -14.10
CA LYS A 104 6.18 -11.85 -14.96
C LYS A 104 6.24 -13.37 -14.88
N GLY A 105 5.06 -14.02 -14.95
CA GLY A 105 4.92 -15.48 -14.92
C GLY A 105 5.04 -16.13 -13.52
N LYS A 106 5.38 -15.37 -12.48
CA LYS A 106 5.43 -15.87 -11.10
C LYS A 106 4.10 -15.65 -10.40
N ARG A 107 3.50 -16.70 -9.88
CA ARG A 107 2.31 -16.63 -9.02
C ARG A 107 2.73 -16.41 -7.57
N ILE A 108 2.19 -15.37 -6.98
CA ILE A 108 2.38 -15.02 -5.56
C ILE A 108 1.13 -15.39 -4.76
N LEU A 109 -0.05 -15.11 -5.30
CA LEU A 109 -1.33 -15.39 -4.68
C LEU A 109 -2.27 -16.10 -5.67
N SER A 110 -3.19 -16.92 -5.17
CA SER A 110 -4.24 -17.49 -6.00
C SER A 110 -5.27 -16.42 -6.40
N PRO A 111 -6.05 -16.64 -7.48
CA PRO A 111 -7.13 -15.73 -7.84
C PRO A 111 -8.16 -15.55 -6.72
N GLU A 112 -8.45 -16.61 -5.98
CA GLU A 112 -9.37 -16.61 -4.84
C GLU A 112 -8.82 -15.71 -3.71
N ALA A 113 -7.52 -15.81 -3.40
CA ALA A 113 -6.88 -14.94 -2.41
C ALA A 113 -6.92 -13.48 -2.84
N ILE A 114 -6.68 -13.18 -4.12
CA ILE A 114 -6.81 -11.82 -4.65
C ILE A 114 -8.24 -11.31 -4.48
N ASN A 115 -9.25 -12.13 -4.81
CA ASN A 115 -10.65 -11.75 -4.64
C ASN A 115 -10.96 -11.41 -3.17
N LEU A 116 -10.54 -12.23 -2.23
CA LEU A 116 -10.73 -11.99 -0.79
C LEU A 116 -10.02 -10.72 -0.31
N LEU A 117 -8.85 -10.40 -0.87
CA LEU A 117 -8.07 -9.21 -0.52
C LEU A 117 -8.64 -7.91 -1.08
N THR A 118 -9.34 -7.95 -2.22
CA THR A 118 -9.69 -6.74 -2.99
C THR A 118 -11.18 -6.48 -3.13
N THR A 119 -12.04 -7.45 -2.79
CA THR A 119 -13.49 -7.28 -2.76
C THR A 119 -14.02 -7.15 -1.34
N GLU A 120 -15.11 -6.40 -1.18
CA GLU A 120 -15.70 -6.17 0.13
C GLU A 120 -16.10 -7.49 0.80
N GLN A 121 -15.62 -7.71 2.02
CA GLN A 121 -15.96 -8.84 2.87
C GLN A 121 -16.93 -8.43 4.00
N ALA A 122 -16.67 -7.28 4.62
CA ALA A 122 -17.51 -6.73 5.68
C ALA A 122 -17.24 -5.23 5.89
N LEU A 123 -18.29 -4.47 6.20
CA LEU A 123 -18.20 -3.07 6.65
C LEU A 123 -17.40 -2.14 5.70
N GLY A 124 -17.48 -2.38 4.41
CA GLY A 124 -16.77 -1.60 3.39
C GLY A 124 -15.30 -1.96 3.24
N ARG A 125 -14.84 -3.07 3.84
CA ARG A 125 -13.45 -3.53 3.79
C ARG A 125 -13.33 -4.92 3.18
N ALA A 126 -12.26 -5.10 2.42
CA ALA A 126 -11.70 -6.40 2.08
C ALA A 126 -10.69 -6.84 3.15
N TYR A 127 -10.10 -8.03 3.03
CA TYR A 127 -9.14 -8.49 4.03
C TYR A 127 -7.80 -7.73 4.04
N GLY A 128 -7.46 -7.02 2.97
CA GLY A 128 -6.23 -6.23 2.91
C GLY A 128 -6.45 -4.75 2.59
N PHE A 129 -7.65 -4.38 2.10
CA PHE A 129 -7.88 -3.05 1.54
C PHE A 129 -9.22 -2.45 1.97
N ASP A 130 -9.35 -1.15 1.79
CA ASP A 130 -10.60 -0.42 1.88
C ASP A 130 -11.28 -0.39 0.50
N VAL A 131 -12.59 -0.68 0.47
CA VAL A 131 -13.41 -0.65 -0.74
C VAL A 131 -14.47 0.44 -0.63
N LYS A 132 -15.29 0.42 0.43
CA LYS A 132 -16.40 1.37 0.69
C LYS A 132 -16.39 1.92 2.12
N SER A 133 -15.33 1.72 2.88
CA SER A 133 -15.21 2.24 4.24
C SER A 133 -14.99 3.76 4.24
N SER A 134 -15.03 4.40 5.40
CA SER A 134 -14.71 5.82 5.55
C SER A 134 -13.29 6.18 5.10
N TYR A 135 -12.36 5.23 5.11
CA TYR A 135 -10.99 5.39 4.63
C TYR A 135 -10.88 5.36 3.10
N SER A 136 -11.86 4.76 2.41
CA SER A 136 -11.85 4.64 0.95
C SER A 136 -12.09 5.97 0.21
N SER A 137 -12.46 7.04 0.93
CA SER A 137 -12.66 8.38 0.34
C SER A 137 -11.43 8.93 -0.41
N VAL A 138 -10.25 8.38 -0.16
CA VAL A 138 -9.01 8.75 -0.87
C VAL A 138 -8.98 8.28 -2.34
N LYS A 139 -9.91 7.43 -2.75
CA LYS A 139 -10.10 7.05 -4.16
C LYS A 139 -10.61 8.22 -5.03
N GLY A 140 -11.13 9.28 -4.38
CA GLY A 140 -11.84 10.35 -5.07
C GLY A 140 -13.28 9.95 -5.41
N SER A 141 -13.99 10.86 -6.09
CA SER A 141 -15.38 10.69 -6.51
C SER A 141 -15.52 10.05 -7.89
N ASN A 142 -14.46 10.08 -8.71
CA ASN A 142 -14.46 9.57 -10.08
C ASN A 142 -13.90 8.14 -10.20
N ALA A 143 -13.38 7.56 -9.11
CA ALA A 143 -12.92 6.18 -9.10
C ALA A 143 -14.12 5.20 -9.18
N PRO A 144 -13.99 4.10 -9.94
CA PRO A 144 -14.98 3.04 -9.94
C PRO A 144 -15.27 2.50 -8.55
N GLN A 145 -16.52 2.00 -8.37
CA GLN A 145 -16.97 1.52 -7.07
C GLN A 145 -16.12 0.35 -6.56
N GLU A 146 -15.69 -0.51 -7.46
CA GLU A 146 -14.87 -1.70 -7.21
C GLU A 146 -13.39 -1.39 -6.98
N ALA A 147 -12.96 -0.15 -7.20
CA ALA A 147 -11.60 0.25 -6.89
C ALA A 147 -11.34 0.07 -5.39
N PHE A 148 -10.20 -0.50 -5.07
CA PHE A 148 -9.74 -0.70 -3.70
C PHE A 148 -8.52 0.15 -3.39
N CYS A 149 -8.33 0.47 -2.12
CA CYS A 149 -7.23 1.35 -1.71
C CYS A 149 -6.68 1.00 -0.34
N HIS A 150 -5.52 1.54 -0.03
CA HIS A 150 -5.01 1.60 1.34
C HIS A 150 -4.22 2.89 1.56
N THR A 151 -4.19 3.36 2.81
CA THR A 151 -3.49 4.59 3.20
C THR A 151 -2.50 4.32 4.31
N GLY A 152 -1.35 5.00 4.25
CA GLY A 152 -0.40 5.08 5.36
C GLY A 152 -0.60 6.37 6.16
N TYR A 153 -0.37 6.28 7.46
CA TYR A 153 -0.49 7.42 8.39
C TYR A 153 0.40 8.60 7.98
N THR A 154 1.63 8.31 7.57
CA THR A 154 2.62 9.30 7.18
C THR A 154 2.29 10.08 5.91
N GLY A 155 1.33 9.63 5.11
CA GLY A 155 0.89 10.34 3.91
C GLY A 155 0.81 9.48 2.65
N THR A 156 1.32 8.27 2.68
CA THR A 156 1.34 7.35 1.53
C THR A 156 -0.04 6.76 1.23
N SER A 157 -0.30 6.43 -0.04
CA SER A 157 -1.50 5.67 -0.43
C SER A 157 -1.30 4.94 -1.75
N ILE A 158 -2.09 3.89 -1.91
CA ILE A 158 -2.33 3.21 -3.18
C ILE A 158 -3.83 3.15 -3.46
N VAL A 159 -4.21 3.32 -4.71
CA VAL A 159 -5.57 3.10 -5.22
C VAL A 159 -5.42 2.21 -6.45
N CYS A 160 -6.21 1.15 -6.55
CA CYS A 160 -6.18 0.23 -7.68
C CYS A 160 -7.59 0.03 -8.23
N ASP A 161 -7.74 0.11 -9.55
CA ASP A 161 -8.97 -0.22 -10.26
C ASP A 161 -8.79 -1.52 -11.06
N PRO A 162 -9.49 -2.61 -10.68
CA PRO A 162 -9.39 -3.88 -11.39
C PRO A 162 -9.91 -3.83 -12.83
N ALA A 163 -10.90 -2.98 -13.12
CA ALA A 163 -11.53 -2.93 -14.43
C ALA A 163 -10.60 -2.30 -15.48
N SER A 164 -10.06 -1.12 -15.22
CA SER A 164 -9.14 -0.42 -16.12
C SER A 164 -7.69 -0.89 -16.00
N LYS A 165 -7.37 -1.75 -15.02
CA LYS A 165 -6.00 -2.14 -14.67
C LYS A 165 -5.11 -0.95 -14.31
N THR A 166 -5.74 0.14 -13.86
CA THR A 166 -5.04 1.36 -13.46
C THR A 166 -4.76 1.36 -11.96
N PHE A 167 -3.65 1.96 -11.57
CA PHE A 167 -3.35 2.22 -10.17
C PHE A 167 -2.74 3.62 -9.98
N VAL A 168 -2.96 4.18 -8.80
CA VAL A 168 -2.40 5.46 -8.37
C VAL A 168 -1.58 5.22 -7.10
N ILE A 169 -0.31 5.58 -7.13
CA ILE A 169 0.60 5.50 -5.97
C ILE A 169 0.99 6.92 -5.57
N ILE A 170 0.76 7.29 -4.32
CA ILE A 170 1.18 8.57 -3.76
C ILE A 170 2.08 8.31 -2.56
N LEU A 171 3.31 8.81 -2.63
CA LEU A 171 4.29 8.72 -1.55
C LEU A 171 4.53 10.12 -0.97
N ALA A 172 3.47 10.71 -0.42
CA ALA A 172 3.55 11.98 0.29
C ALA A 172 3.99 11.77 1.74
N ASN A 173 4.55 12.81 2.34
CA ASN A 173 4.95 12.83 3.75
C ASN A 173 4.31 14.03 4.45
N ARG A 174 3.19 13.79 5.14
CA ARG A 174 2.44 14.82 5.86
C ARG A 174 2.97 15.10 7.27
N VAL A 175 3.79 14.18 7.80
CA VAL A 175 4.30 14.29 9.17
C VAL A 175 5.63 15.05 9.27
N HIS A 176 6.19 15.49 8.14
CA HIS A 176 7.43 16.26 8.14
C HIS A 176 7.15 17.77 8.01
N PRO A 177 7.80 18.64 8.79
CA PRO A 177 8.67 18.31 9.94
C PRO A 177 7.87 17.97 11.20
N LYS A 178 6.56 18.26 11.23
CA LYS A 178 5.63 18.00 12.34
C LYS A 178 4.40 17.25 11.86
N ASP A 179 3.82 16.47 12.77
CA ASP A 179 2.57 15.73 12.53
C ASP A 179 1.33 16.62 12.69
N ASP A 180 1.18 17.64 11.82
CA ASP A 180 0.07 18.60 11.84
C ASP A 180 -0.64 18.74 10.49
N GLY A 181 -0.21 18.00 9.47
CA GLY A 181 -0.73 18.08 8.12
C GLY A 181 -1.74 16.99 7.75
N SER A 182 -2.30 17.11 6.54
CA SER A 182 -3.16 16.09 5.93
C SER A 182 -2.81 15.85 4.46
N ALA A 183 -2.56 14.59 4.09
CA ALA A 183 -2.39 14.19 2.70
C ALA A 183 -3.72 13.88 2.00
N LYS A 184 -4.85 13.86 2.72
CA LYS A 184 -6.16 13.47 2.17
C LYS A 184 -6.59 14.31 0.97
N PRO A 185 -6.51 15.67 0.97
CA PRO A 185 -6.91 16.47 -0.18
C PRO A 185 -6.10 16.15 -1.44
N VAL A 186 -4.80 15.98 -1.32
CA VAL A 186 -3.92 15.63 -2.45
C VAL A 186 -4.26 14.26 -3.01
N ARG A 187 -4.47 13.27 -2.14
CA ARG A 187 -4.86 11.90 -2.54
C ARG A 187 -6.15 11.92 -3.37
N ILE A 188 -7.19 12.59 -2.87
CA ILE A 188 -8.47 12.73 -3.56
C ILE A 188 -8.29 13.40 -4.92
N LYS A 189 -7.63 14.57 -4.95
CA LYS A 189 -7.47 15.36 -6.18
C LYS A 189 -6.69 14.59 -7.26
N VAL A 190 -5.62 13.92 -6.90
CA VAL A 190 -4.82 13.14 -7.86
C VAL A 190 -5.62 11.95 -8.39
N ALA A 191 -6.33 11.22 -7.51
CA ALA A 191 -7.19 10.12 -7.93
C ALA A 191 -8.31 10.59 -8.87
N ASP A 192 -8.99 11.69 -8.54
CA ASP A 192 -10.05 12.27 -9.38
C ASP A 192 -9.53 12.64 -10.78
N VAL A 193 -8.35 13.28 -10.88
CA VAL A 193 -7.75 13.63 -12.18
C VAL A 193 -7.47 12.39 -13.01
N VAL A 194 -6.85 11.37 -12.40
CA VAL A 194 -6.52 10.12 -13.10
C VAL A 194 -7.78 9.41 -13.60
N PHE A 195 -8.75 9.19 -12.73
CA PHE A 195 -9.97 8.46 -13.11
C PHE A 195 -10.88 9.25 -14.05
N SER A 196 -10.93 10.58 -13.97
CA SER A 196 -11.61 11.41 -14.95
C SER A 196 -10.99 11.27 -16.35
N SER A 197 -9.67 11.24 -16.44
CA SER A 197 -8.99 11.13 -17.73
C SER A 197 -9.27 9.79 -18.44
N LEU A 198 -9.48 8.72 -17.66
CA LEU A 198 -9.86 7.41 -18.20
C LEU A 198 -11.29 7.39 -18.76
N GLN A 199 -12.20 8.16 -18.14
CA GLN A 199 -13.59 8.29 -18.62
C GLN A 199 -13.70 9.16 -19.88
N MET A 200 -12.78 10.10 -20.08
CA MET A 200 -12.77 11.01 -21.22
C MET A 200 -12.10 10.42 -22.47
N SER A 201 -11.39 9.29 -22.36
CA SER A 201 -10.79 8.62 -23.51
C SER A 201 -11.93 8.04 -24.39
N PRO A 202 -12.13 8.50 -25.63
CA PRO A 202 -13.18 7.96 -26.49
C PRO A 202 -12.90 6.48 -26.74
N ASN A 203 -13.96 5.66 -26.63
CA ASN A 203 -13.94 4.28 -27.10
C ASN A 203 -13.32 4.22 -28.52
N GLN A 204 -12.12 3.70 -28.63
CA GLN A 204 -11.58 3.27 -29.93
C GLN A 204 -12.23 1.94 -30.36
N ASN A 205 -13.54 1.93 -30.39
CA ASN A 205 -14.33 0.90 -31.07
C ASN A 205 -15.34 1.58 -32.01
N GLY A 206 -14.81 2.42 -32.90
CA GLY A 206 -15.49 2.78 -34.13
C GLY A 206 -15.37 1.58 -35.06
N GLY A 207 -16.43 0.79 -35.17
CA GLY A 207 -16.53 -0.22 -36.19
C GLY A 207 -16.32 0.41 -37.55
N GLU A 208 -15.51 -0.22 -38.36
CA GLU A 208 -15.50 -0.01 -39.78
C GLU A 208 -16.84 -0.45 -40.39
N PRO A 209 -17.31 0.26 -41.43
CA PRO A 209 -18.52 -0.09 -42.14
C PRO A 209 -18.41 -1.39 -42.96
#